data_63350bcaa471685bccee5bc59611839a
#
_entry.id   63350bcaa471685bccee5bc59611839a
#
_cell.length_a   1.000
_cell.length_b   1.000
_cell.length_c   1.000
_cell.angle_alpha   90.00
_cell.angle_beta   90.00
_cell.angle_gamma   90.00
#
_symmetry.space_group_name_H-M   'P 1'
#
loop_
_entity.id
_entity.type
_entity.pdbx_description
1 polymer ?
#
loop_
_entity_poly.entity_id
_entity_poly.type
_entity_poly.pdbx_seq_one_letter_code
_entity_poly.pdbx_strand_id
1 'polypeptide(L)'
;MSETNNKGVKVLASASLLFVTIIWGSAFVVMKNSMDAITPTYLLAYRFTIAALGMAALFWKQIRGMSMQEFKCGALAGLFLFISYYFQTYGLKYTTASKNAFITTLYVVIVPFLAWAVNHVRPKANNLVAAGFAVVGLALLSLKGDLSVNFGDFLTLVCGICFAVHMIFLDRFTAYCT
;
A
#
# COMPACT_ATOMS: atom_id res chain seq x y z
N MET A 1 -9.74 -25.13 -26.75
CA MET A 1 -10.61 -24.53 -25.68
C MET A 1 -9.82 -23.87 -24.54
N SER A 2 -8.49 -23.94 -24.45
CA SER A 2 -7.71 -23.37 -23.33
C SER A 2 -7.30 -21.88 -23.46
N GLU A 3 -7.09 -21.38 -24.67
CA GLU A 3 -6.61 -20.00 -24.89
C GLU A 3 -7.67 -18.91 -24.67
N THR A 4 -8.93 -19.19 -25.04
CA THR A 4 -10.04 -18.24 -24.85
C THR A 4 -10.38 -18.06 -23.37
N ASN A 5 -10.28 -19.12 -22.56
CA ASN A 5 -10.47 -19.04 -21.11
C ASN A 5 -9.38 -18.20 -20.42
N ASN A 6 -8.14 -18.29 -20.91
CA ASN A 6 -7.00 -17.51 -20.38
C ASN A 6 -7.12 -16.01 -20.70
N LYS A 7 -7.69 -15.63 -21.84
CA LYS A 7 -7.95 -14.22 -22.20
C LYS A 7 -9.04 -13.62 -21.30
N GLY A 8 -10.14 -14.32 -21.06
CA GLY A 8 -11.21 -13.86 -20.17
C GLY A 8 -10.74 -13.63 -18.73
N VAL A 9 -9.96 -14.57 -18.19
CA VAL A 9 -9.38 -14.43 -16.85
C VAL A 9 -8.42 -13.23 -16.76
N LYS A 10 -7.58 -13.01 -17.77
CA LYS A 10 -6.67 -11.85 -17.81
C LYS A 10 -7.43 -10.51 -17.86
N VAL A 11 -8.48 -10.43 -18.67
CA VAL A 11 -9.32 -9.22 -18.75
C VAL A 11 -10.01 -8.94 -17.42
N LEU A 12 -10.59 -9.96 -16.78
CA LEU A 12 -11.22 -9.81 -15.48
C LEU A 12 -10.22 -9.37 -14.40
N ALA A 13 -9.04 -9.97 -14.36
CA ALA A 13 -7.97 -9.59 -13.43
C ALA A 13 -7.53 -8.14 -13.66
N SER A 14 -7.34 -7.72 -14.91
CA SER A 14 -6.97 -6.35 -15.24
C SER A 14 -8.08 -5.35 -14.86
N ALA A 15 -9.34 -5.68 -15.10
CA ALA A 15 -10.47 -4.85 -14.71
C ALA A 15 -10.59 -4.72 -13.18
N SER A 16 -10.38 -5.82 -12.45
CA SER A 16 -10.35 -5.81 -10.98
C SER A 16 -9.23 -4.95 -10.43
N LEU A 17 -8.03 -5.03 -11.01
CA LEU A 17 -6.90 -4.18 -10.62
C LEU A 17 -7.20 -2.70 -10.88
N LEU A 18 -7.78 -2.37 -12.04
CA LEU A 18 -8.18 -1.00 -12.37
C LEU A 18 -9.20 -0.47 -11.37
N PHE A 19 -10.21 -1.27 -11.03
CA PHE A 19 -11.23 -0.90 -10.06
C PHE A 19 -10.63 -0.62 -8.66
N VAL A 20 -9.74 -1.49 -8.18
CA VAL A 20 -9.02 -1.30 -6.91
C VAL A 20 -8.17 -0.02 -6.95
N THR A 21 -7.50 0.25 -8.08
CA THR A 21 -6.68 1.46 -8.23
C THR A 21 -7.51 2.74 -8.16
N ILE A 22 -8.72 2.74 -8.75
CA ILE A 22 -9.66 3.87 -8.67
C ILE A 22 -10.09 4.09 -7.21
N ILE A 23 -10.45 3.02 -6.50
CA ILE A 23 -10.82 3.10 -5.06
C ILE A 23 -9.65 3.68 -4.24
N TRP A 24 -8.44 3.19 -4.44
CA TRP A 24 -7.28 3.66 -3.69
C TRP A 24 -6.93 5.13 -4.01
N GLY A 25 -6.98 5.51 -5.29
CA GLY A 25 -6.73 6.89 -5.70
C GLY A 25 -7.75 7.87 -5.12
N SER A 26 -9.04 7.53 -5.17
CA SER A 26 -10.11 8.35 -4.59
C SER A 26 -10.02 8.45 -3.07
N ALA A 27 -9.52 7.42 -2.38
CA ALA A 27 -9.37 7.41 -0.94
C ALA A 27 -8.48 8.54 -0.40
N PHE A 28 -7.41 8.94 -1.13
CA PHE A 28 -6.56 10.06 -0.72
C PHE A 28 -7.32 11.39 -0.69
N VAL A 29 -8.17 11.63 -1.70
CA VAL A 29 -8.97 12.85 -1.78
C VAL A 29 -10.06 12.85 -0.71
N VAL A 30 -10.77 11.74 -0.55
CA VAL A 30 -11.81 11.59 0.47
C VAL A 30 -11.21 11.77 1.87
N MET A 31 -10.09 11.12 2.16
CA MET A 31 -9.42 11.28 3.45
C MET A 31 -8.97 12.72 3.70
N LYS A 32 -8.39 13.39 2.69
CA LYS A 32 -7.96 14.79 2.83
C LYS A 32 -9.13 15.70 3.18
N ASN A 33 -10.23 15.58 2.46
CA ASN A 33 -11.44 16.40 2.72
C ASN A 33 -12.10 16.07 4.06
N SER A 34 -12.01 14.81 4.51
CA SER A 34 -12.57 14.41 5.82
C SER A 34 -11.78 14.98 7.00
N MET A 35 -10.52 15.38 6.80
CA MET A 35 -9.68 15.91 7.88
C MET A 35 -10.10 17.31 8.37
N ASP A 36 -10.96 18.00 7.64
CA ASP A 36 -11.56 19.27 8.09
C ASP A 36 -12.58 19.05 9.22
N ALA A 37 -13.20 17.86 9.26
CA ALA A 37 -14.21 17.50 10.27
C ALA A 37 -13.73 16.46 11.30
N ILE A 38 -12.76 15.61 10.93
CA ILE A 38 -12.35 14.45 11.73
C ILE A 38 -10.81 14.42 11.86
N THR A 39 -10.32 14.17 13.08
CA THR A 39 -8.86 14.07 13.27
C THR A 39 -8.28 12.81 12.60
N PRO A 40 -6.99 12.82 12.22
CA PRO A 40 -6.32 11.66 11.62
C PRO A 40 -6.46 10.37 12.43
N THR A 41 -6.46 10.47 13.76
CA THR A 41 -6.62 9.31 14.68
C THR A 41 -7.98 8.66 14.54
N TYR A 42 -9.06 9.44 14.55
CA TYR A 42 -10.41 8.91 14.38
C TYR A 42 -10.62 8.34 12.99
N LEU A 43 -10.07 8.99 11.96
CA LEU A 43 -10.14 8.50 10.58
C LEU A 43 -9.47 7.13 10.45
N LEU A 44 -8.30 6.94 11.07
CA LEU A 44 -7.62 5.64 11.13
C LEU A 44 -8.46 4.61 11.90
N ALA A 45 -8.99 4.98 13.08
CA ALA A 45 -9.81 4.08 13.89
C ALA A 45 -11.02 3.57 13.10
N TYR A 46 -11.78 4.45 12.44
CA TYR A 46 -12.93 4.05 11.62
C TYR A 46 -12.50 3.13 10.47
N ARG A 47 -11.43 3.48 9.75
CA ARG A 47 -10.93 2.70 8.62
C ARG A 47 -10.54 1.28 9.02
N PHE A 48 -9.75 1.13 10.09
CA PHE A 48 -9.31 -0.18 10.56
C PHE A 48 -10.45 -0.98 11.19
N THR A 49 -11.36 -0.34 11.94
CA THR A 49 -12.51 -1.02 12.53
C THR A 49 -13.45 -1.57 11.45
N ILE A 50 -13.81 -0.75 10.45
CA ILE A 50 -14.67 -1.18 9.35
C ILE A 50 -14.01 -2.31 8.55
N ALA A 51 -12.71 -2.19 8.27
CA ALA A 51 -11.97 -3.24 7.57
C ALA A 51 -11.91 -4.54 8.39
N ALA A 52 -11.64 -4.45 9.69
CA ALA A 52 -11.57 -5.62 10.57
C ALA A 52 -12.93 -6.32 10.69
N LEU A 53 -14.02 -5.57 10.86
CA LEU A 53 -15.38 -6.12 10.92
C LEU A 53 -15.77 -6.76 9.57
N GLY A 54 -15.48 -6.11 8.47
CA GLY A 54 -15.75 -6.64 7.13
C GLY A 54 -14.97 -7.93 6.86
N MET A 55 -13.67 -7.95 7.17
CA MET A 55 -12.85 -9.15 7.03
C MET A 55 -13.28 -10.26 7.98
N ALA A 56 -13.62 -9.94 9.21
CA ALA A 56 -14.15 -10.92 10.16
C ALA A 56 -15.46 -11.55 9.67
N ALA A 57 -16.37 -10.76 9.11
CA ALA A 57 -17.63 -11.26 8.56
C ALA A 57 -17.43 -12.17 7.35
N LEU A 58 -16.55 -11.77 6.41
CA LEU A 58 -16.29 -12.51 5.18
C LEU A 58 -15.48 -13.79 5.39
N PHE A 59 -14.51 -13.77 6.31
CA PHE A 59 -13.53 -14.84 6.51
C PHE A 59 -13.64 -15.51 7.89
N TRP A 60 -14.83 -15.47 8.49
CA TRP A 60 -15.07 -16.02 9.84
C TRP A 60 -14.62 -17.47 10.02
N LYS A 61 -14.88 -18.31 9.01
CA LYS A 61 -14.50 -19.73 9.06
C LYS A 61 -12.98 -19.90 9.07
N GLN A 62 -12.26 -19.13 8.25
CA GLN A 62 -10.81 -19.16 8.15
C GLN A 62 -10.16 -18.64 9.44
N ILE A 63 -10.71 -17.56 10.01
CA ILE A 63 -10.23 -16.98 11.27
C ILE A 63 -10.36 -17.98 12.42
N ARG A 64 -11.46 -18.73 12.50
CA ARG A 64 -11.66 -19.75 13.52
C ARG A 64 -10.71 -20.95 13.40
N GLY A 65 -10.27 -21.28 12.19
CA GLY A 65 -9.31 -22.35 11.92
C GLY A 65 -7.84 -21.93 11.95
N MET A 66 -7.57 -20.64 12.20
CA MET A 66 -6.22 -20.07 12.14
C MET A 66 -5.33 -20.64 13.24
N SER A 67 -4.13 -21.06 12.89
CA SER A 67 -3.10 -21.48 13.83
C SER A 67 -2.50 -20.30 14.59
N MET A 68 -1.91 -20.54 15.76
CA MET A 68 -1.22 -19.50 16.54
C MET A 68 -0.04 -18.89 15.77
N GLN A 69 0.59 -19.67 14.90
CA GLN A 69 1.69 -19.17 14.06
C GLN A 69 1.19 -18.19 12.99
N GLU A 70 0.13 -18.55 12.28
CA GLU A 70 -0.52 -17.65 11.30
C GLU A 70 -1.03 -16.37 11.97
N PHE A 71 -1.61 -16.49 13.18
CA PHE A 71 -2.03 -15.32 13.95
C PHE A 71 -0.86 -14.38 14.27
N LYS A 72 0.27 -14.92 14.76
CA LYS A 72 1.46 -14.10 15.06
C LYS A 72 2.03 -13.43 13.82
N CYS A 73 2.13 -14.16 12.71
CA CYS A 73 2.58 -13.63 11.43
C CYS A 73 1.65 -12.52 10.93
N GLY A 74 0.34 -12.76 10.98
CA GLY A 74 -0.67 -11.78 10.60
C GLY A 74 -0.67 -10.54 11.49
N ALA A 75 -0.51 -10.71 12.80
CA ALA A 75 -0.42 -9.60 13.74
C ALA A 75 0.81 -8.72 13.50
N LEU A 76 1.96 -9.33 13.22
CA LEU A 76 3.19 -8.60 12.91
C LEU A 76 3.07 -7.85 11.57
N ALA A 77 2.55 -8.50 10.53
CA ALA A 77 2.26 -7.85 9.25
C ALA A 77 1.26 -6.70 9.42
N GLY A 78 0.21 -6.90 10.21
CA GLY A 78 -0.79 -5.88 10.54
C GLY A 78 -0.20 -4.70 11.31
N LEU A 79 0.76 -4.93 12.19
CA LEU A 79 1.48 -3.86 12.90
C LEU A 79 2.26 -2.97 11.93
N PHE A 80 3.02 -3.54 11.01
CA PHE A 80 3.74 -2.77 9.99
C PHE A 80 2.78 -2.01 9.07
N LEU A 81 1.67 -2.63 8.70
CA LEU A 81 0.62 -1.97 7.92
C LEU A 81 0.01 -0.78 8.68
N PHE A 82 -0.30 -0.96 9.96
CA PHE A 82 -0.81 0.10 10.81
C PHE A 82 0.17 1.28 10.92
N ILE A 83 1.45 1.00 11.18
CA ILE A 83 2.49 2.03 11.25
C ILE A 83 2.58 2.80 9.91
N SER A 84 2.52 2.09 8.79
CA SER A 84 2.54 2.72 7.46
C SER A 84 1.36 3.67 7.28
N TYR A 85 0.14 3.22 7.57
CA TYR A 85 -1.06 4.06 7.47
C TYR A 85 -1.10 5.19 8.48
N TYR A 86 -0.51 5.00 9.66
CA TYR A 86 -0.37 6.05 10.64
C TYR A 86 0.44 7.23 10.06
N PHE A 87 1.64 6.96 9.58
CA PHE A 87 2.49 7.98 8.96
C PHE A 87 1.86 8.57 7.69
N GLN A 88 1.19 7.76 6.87
CA GLN A 88 0.47 8.24 5.68
C GLN A 88 -0.62 9.25 6.03
N THR A 89 -1.46 8.90 7.00
CA THR A 89 -2.63 9.72 7.36
C THR A 89 -2.19 11.00 8.05
N TYR A 90 -1.22 10.94 8.96
CA TYR A 90 -0.64 12.14 9.56
C TYR A 90 0.14 12.98 8.53
N GLY A 91 0.87 12.35 7.63
CA GLY A 91 1.52 13.05 6.52
C GLY A 91 0.50 13.81 5.64
N LEU A 92 -0.61 13.15 5.32
CA LEU A 92 -1.68 13.75 4.51
C LEU A 92 -2.29 15.01 5.15
N LYS A 93 -2.29 15.12 6.48
CA LYS A 93 -2.74 16.33 7.17
C LYS A 93 -1.93 17.56 6.76
N TYR A 94 -0.63 17.42 6.58
CA TYR A 94 0.31 18.52 6.37
C TYR A 94 0.74 18.68 4.90
N THR A 95 0.31 17.80 3.99
CA THR A 95 0.61 17.89 2.57
C THR A 95 -0.65 17.77 1.70
N THR A 96 -0.51 17.80 0.39
CA THR A 96 -1.62 17.60 -0.55
C THR A 96 -1.88 16.12 -0.79
N ALA A 97 -3.11 15.77 -1.20
CA ALA A 97 -3.47 14.40 -1.56
C ALA A 97 -2.56 13.86 -2.68
N SER A 98 -2.25 14.67 -3.69
CA SER A 98 -1.39 14.30 -4.80
C SER A 98 0.06 14.03 -4.37
N LYS A 99 0.65 14.91 -3.54
CA LYS A 99 2.02 14.69 -3.02
C LYS A 99 2.08 13.47 -2.11
N ASN A 100 1.10 13.30 -1.23
CA ASN A 100 1.03 12.14 -0.34
C ASN A 100 0.93 10.83 -1.13
N ALA A 101 0.06 10.77 -2.15
CA ALA A 101 -0.07 9.62 -3.04
C ALA A 101 1.23 9.34 -3.79
N PHE A 102 1.86 10.38 -4.36
CA PHE A 102 3.15 10.26 -5.06
C PHE A 102 4.24 9.69 -4.17
N ILE A 103 4.48 10.32 -3.02
CA ILE A 103 5.56 9.94 -2.11
C ILE A 103 5.30 8.54 -1.54
N THR A 104 4.04 8.22 -1.19
CA THR A 104 3.70 6.85 -0.75
C THR A 104 4.10 5.83 -1.82
N THR A 105 3.74 6.08 -3.09
CA THR A 105 3.99 5.13 -4.19
C THR A 105 5.49 4.90 -4.46
N LEU A 106 6.38 5.74 -3.97
CA LEU A 106 7.83 5.51 -4.03
C LEU A 106 8.26 4.19 -3.39
N TYR A 107 7.42 3.56 -2.55
CA TYR A 107 7.72 2.21 -2.04
C TYR A 107 7.92 1.20 -3.18
N VAL A 108 7.31 1.37 -4.33
CA VAL A 108 7.49 0.51 -5.52
C VAL A 108 8.95 0.49 -5.98
N VAL A 109 9.67 1.61 -5.80
CA VAL A 109 11.11 1.71 -6.08
C VAL A 109 11.92 1.11 -4.93
N ILE A 110 11.51 1.34 -3.69
CA ILE A 110 12.22 0.90 -2.49
C ILE A 110 12.18 -0.64 -2.36
N VAL A 111 11.04 -1.27 -2.66
CA VAL A 111 10.81 -2.72 -2.53
C VAL A 111 11.88 -3.57 -3.23
N PRO A 112 12.24 -3.37 -4.52
CA PRO A 112 13.25 -4.21 -5.17
C PRO A 112 14.65 -4.07 -4.55
N PHE A 113 15.02 -2.89 -4.04
CA PHE A 113 16.30 -2.70 -3.36
C PHE A 113 16.30 -3.36 -1.97
N LEU A 114 15.20 -3.22 -1.24
CA LEU A 114 15.04 -3.85 0.06
C LEU A 114 14.97 -5.39 -0.08
N ALA A 115 14.26 -5.89 -1.08
CA ALA A 115 14.23 -7.32 -1.41
C ALA A 115 15.63 -7.84 -1.76
N TRP A 116 16.42 -7.08 -2.50
CA TRP A 116 17.81 -7.43 -2.77
C TRP A 116 18.66 -7.49 -1.50
N ALA A 117 18.56 -6.48 -0.64
CA ALA A 117 19.30 -6.46 0.61
C ALA A 117 18.95 -7.64 1.54
N VAL A 118 17.67 -8.04 1.54
CA VAL A 118 17.14 -9.08 2.45
C VAL A 118 17.26 -10.50 1.86
N ASN A 119 16.99 -10.67 0.56
CA ASN A 119 16.95 -11.97 -0.11
C ASN A 119 18.22 -12.25 -0.96
N HIS A 120 19.13 -11.27 -1.06
CA HIS A 120 20.33 -11.34 -1.90
C HIS A 120 20.07 -11.61 -3.39
N VAL A 121 18.83 -11.43 -3.86
CA VAL A 121 18.44 -11.61 -5.27
C VAL A 121 18.41 -10.26 -5.95
N ARG A 122 19.32 -10.06 -6.92
CA ARG A 122 19.41 -8.80 -7.66
C ARG A 122 18.15 -8.54 -8.47
N PRO A 123 17.57 -7.32 -8.41
CA PRO A 123 16.41 -6.97 -9.23
C PRO A 123 16.79 -7.01 -10.72
N LYS A 124 15.86 -7.48 -11.55
CA LYS A 124 16.05 -7.45 -13.00
C LYS A 124 16.07 -6.00 -13.50
N ALA A 125 16.96 -5.69 -14.46
CA ALA A 125 17.07 -4.34 -15.01
C ALA A 125 15.72 -3.78 -15.51
N ASN A 126 14.88 -4.62 -16.12
CA ASN A 126 13.57 -4.23 -16.59
C ASN A 126 12.65 -3.73 -15.44
N ASN A 127 12.75 -4.29 -14.24
CA ASN A 127 11.96 -3.85 -13.09
C ASN A 127 12.43 -2.46 -12.59
N LEU A 128 13.73 -2.21 -12.63
CA LEU A 128 14.30 -0.91 -12.26
C LEU A 128 13.91 0.18 -13.26
N VAL A 129 13.98 -0.13 -14.55
CA VAL A 129 13.57 0.79 -15.62
C VAL A 129 12.08 1.09 -15.51
N ALA A 130 11.23 0.07 -15.31
CA ALA A 130 9.79 0.25 -15.12
C ALA A 130 9.48 1.10 -13.89
N ALA A 131 10.17 0.87 -12.76
CA ALA A 131 10.04 1.68 -11.55
C ALA A 131 10.45 3.14 -11.82
N GLY A 132 11.54 3.37 -12.54
CA GLY A 132 11.98 4.71 -12.95
C GLY A 132 10.91 5.46 -13.77
N PHE A 133 10.36 4.80 -14.79
CA PHE A 133 9.28 5.38 -15.61
C PHE A 133 8.02 5.67 -14.77
N ALA A 134 7.67 4.79 -13.84
CA ALA A 134 6.52 5.00 -12.94
C ALA A 134 6.74 6.23 -12.06
N VAL A 135 7.94 6.41 -11.50
CA VAL A 135 8.29 7.60 -10.69
C VAL A 135 8.20 8.88 -11.51
N VAL A 136 8.81 8.89 -12.70
CA VAL A 136 8.78 10.08 -13.58
C VAL A 136 7.35 10.42 -14.00
N GLY A 137 6.57 9.43 -14.43
CA GLY A 137 5.17 9.64 -14.83
C GLY A 137 4.32 10.16 -13.67
N LEU A 138 4.50 9.60 -12.48
CA LEU A 138 3.76 10.01 -11.30
C LEU A 138 4.21 11.40 -10.80
N ALA A 139 5.51 11.72 -10.91
CA ALA A 139 6.04 13.05 -10.59
C ALA A 139 5.43 14.13 -11.50
N LEU A 140 5.37 13.88 -12.78
CA LEU A 140 4.76 14.80 -13.77
C LEU A 140 3.26 15.07 -13.48
N LEU A 141 2.55 14.04 -12.99
CA LEU A 141 1.14 14.17 -12.62
C LEU A 141 0.92 14.88 -11.28
N SER A 142 1.80 14.67 -10.32
CA SER A 142 1.57 15.07 -8.92
C SER A 142 2.22 16.38 -8.54
N LEU A 143 3.35 16.74 -9.17
CA LEU A 143 4.13 17.92 -8.84
C LEU A 143 3.74 19.11 -9.74
N LYS A 144 2.52 19.63 -9.56
CA LYS A 144 2.09 20.85 -10.24
C LYS A 144 2.68 22.09 -9.55
N GLY A 145 3.95 22.38 -9.84
CA GLY A 145 4.55 23.69 -9.57
C GLY A 145 5.11 23.95 -8.18
N ASP A 146 4.75 23.20 -7.15
CA ASP A 146 5.29 23.36 -5.80
C ASP A 146 6.19 22.19 -5.42
N LEU A 147 7.49 22.40 -5.52
CA LEU A 147 8.55 21.45 -5.14
C LEU A 147 8.99 21.62 -3.69
N SER A 148 8.34 22.48 -2.91
CA SER A 148 8.66 22.63 -1.48
C SER A 148 8.42 21.34 -0.73
N VAL A 149 9.42 20.93 0.05
CA VAL A 149 9.32 19.75 0.94
C VAL A 149 8.83 20.24 2.30
N ASN A 150 7.74 19.65 2.78
CA ASN A 150 7.18 19.99 4.07
C ASN A 150 7.23 18.79 5.04
N PHE A 151 6.85 19.01 6.29
CA PHE A 151 6.83 17.97 7.32
C PHE A 151 5.91 16.78 6.95
N GLY A 152 4.79 17.04 6.25
CA GLY A 152 3.88 15.99 5.77
C GLY A 152 4.53 15.09 4.71
N ASP A 153 5.36 15.67 3.84
CA ASP A 153 6.11 14.92 2.82
C ASP A 153 7.13 13.99 3.48
N PHE A 154 7.81 14.46 4.53
CA PHE A 154 8.73 13.63 5.33
C PHE A 154 8.00 12.45 6.00
N LEU A 155 6.87 12.69 6.67
CA LEU A 155 6.07 11.61 7.28
C LEU A 155 5.60 10.59 6.21
N THR A 156 5.23 11.08 5.04
CA THR A 156 4.80 10.23 3.92
C THR A 156 5.96 9.40 3.35
N LEU A 157 7.18 9.93 3.34
CA LEU A 157 8.36 9.16 2.96
C LEU A 157 8.63 8.02 3.95
N VAL A 158 8.52 8.29 5.26
CA VAL A 158 8.61 7.24 6.31
C VAL A 158 7.52 6.18 6.08
N CYS A 159 6.30 6.59 5.76
CA CYS A 159 5.23 5.68 5.36
C CYS A 159 5.65 4.77 4.20
N GLY A 160 6.21 5.33 3.14
CA GLY A 160 6.68 4.55 1.98
C GLY A 160 7.71 3.49 2.35
N ILE A 161 8.66 3.82 3.23
CA ILE A 161 9.64 2.86 3.76
C ILE A 161 8.94 1.76 4.56
N CYS A 162 8.01 2.11 5.44
CA CYS A 162 7.25 1.13 6.23
C CYS A 162 6.40 0.21 5.34
N PHE A 163 5.78 0.72 4.28
CA PHE A 163 5.09 -0.12 3.29
C PHE A 163 6.03 -1.07 2.58
N ALA A 164 7.23 -0.62 2.19
CA ALA A 164 8.21 -1.50 1.57
C ALA A 164 8.62 -2.64 2.51
N VAL A 165 8.86 -2.34 3.79
CA VAL A 165 9.14 -3.35 4.82
C VAL A 165 7.95 -4.31 4.97
N HIS A 166 6.72 -3.79 5.09
CA HIS A 166 5.51 -4.60 5.18
C HIS A 166 5.39 -5.59 4.00
N MET A 167 5.64 -5.13 2.77
CA MET A 167 5.59 -5.99 1.58
C MET A 167 6.62 -7.12 1.61
N ILE A 168 7.85 -6.85 2.08
CA ILE A 168 8.88 -7.89 2.23
C ILE A 168 8.49 -8.90 3.32
N PHE A 169 7.89 -8.43 4.42
CA PHE A 169 7.38 -9.32 5.45
C PHE A 169 6.25 -10.22 4.93
N LEU A 170 5.30 -9.67 4.18
CA LEU A 170 4.22 -10.46 3.57
C LEU A 170 4.76 -11.56 2.65
N ASP A 171 5.72 -11.23 1.79
CA ASP A 171 6.36 -12.20 0.89
C ASP A 171 6.99 -13.36 1.65
N ARG A 172 7.72 -13.07 2.72
CA ARG A 172 8.35 -14.10 3.55
C ARG A 172 7.35 -14.92 4.36
N PHE A 173 6.36 -14.27 4.97
CA PHE A 173 5.40 -14.99 5.82
C PHE A 173 4.45 -15.88 5.03
N THR A 174 4.04 -15.47 3.82
CA THR A 174 3.27 -16.37 2.95
C THR A 174 4.05 -17.60 2.55
N ALA A 175 5.37 -17.52 2.41
CA ALA A 175 6.21 -18.68 2.13
C ALA A 175 6.41 -19.62 3.36
N TYR A 176 6.24 -19.11 4.60
CA TYR A 176 6.40 -19.92 5.82
C TYR A 176 5.08 -20.47 6.38
N CYS A 177 3.94 -19.92 5.99
CA CYS A 177 2.63 -20.28 6.51
C CYS A 177 1.79 -21.14 5.54
N THR A 178 2.29 -21.43 4.33
CA THR A 178 1.75 -22.40 3.38
C THR A 178 2.54 -23.70 3.42
#